data_6c7f62715efacd765ff1da3922f4ed6e
#
_entry.id   6c7f62715efacd765ff1da3922f4ed6e
#
_cell.length_a   1.000
_cell.length_b   1.000
_cell.length_c   1.000
_cell.angle_alpha   90.00
_cell.angle_beta   90.00
_cell.angle_gamma   90.00
#
_symmetry.space_group_name_H-M   'P 1'
#
loop_
_entity.id
_entity.type
_entity.pdbx_description
1 polymer ?
#
loop_
_entity_poly.entity_id
_entity_poly.type
_entity_poly.pdbx_seq_one_letter_code
_entity_poly.pdbx_strand_id
1 'polypeptide(L)'
;LEPEIYYDLAERVKKKRSEREKIINDIIDEITVSLKEHNIQGEISGRPKSLYSIYKKMYKQNKSFDEIFDLTAVRIIVPTISDCYAVLGIVHSKWKPIPSRFKDYIAVPKPNLYQSLHNTLISNSGDVFEVQIRTFEMHKTAEYGIAAHWKYKAGVDRSTSFDDKLTWIRQLMDWQREVNDN
;
A
#
# COMPACT_ATOMS: atom_id res chain seq x y z
N LEU A 1 -15.51 -21.88 5.21
CA LEU A 1 -15.76 -21.37 3.84
C LEU A 1 -16.62 -22.38 3.08
N GLU A 2 -17.84 -21.98 2.71
CA GLU A 2 -18.66 -22.81 1.82
C GLU A 2 -17.98 -22.91 0.46
N PRO A 3 -17.70 -24.10 -0.06
CA PRO A 3 -16.91 -24.26 -1.30
C PRO A 3 -17.54 -23.57 -2.53
N GLU A 4 -18.85 -23.58 -2.65
CA GLU A 4 -19.56 -22.96 -3.77
C GLU A 4 -19.39 -21.44 -3.80
N ILE A 5 -19.50 -20.79 -2.65
CA ILE A 5 -19.27 -19.34 -2.52
C ILE A 5 -17.83 -18.98 -2.85
N TYR A 6 -16.88 -19.81 -2.39
CA TYR A 6 -15.47 -19.60 -2.69
C TYR A 6 -15.15 -19.72 -4.18
N TYR A 7 -15.69 -20.72 -4.87
CA TYR A 7 -15.46 -20.91 -6.31
C TYR A 7 -16.09 -19.80 -7.14
N ASP A 8 -17.31 -19.38 -6.81
CA ASP A 8 -17.96 -18.24 -7.49
C ASP A 8 -17.16 -16.95 -7.31
N LEU A 9 -16.72 -16.67 -6.08
CA LEU A 9 -15.87 -15.51 -5.79
C LEU A 9 -14.54 -15.58 -6.53
N ALA A 10 -13.90 -16.74 -6.58
CA ALA A 10 -12.64 -16.93 -7.29
C ALA A 10 -12.76 -16.66 -8.79
N GLU A 11 -13.85 -17.12 -9.43
CA GLU A 11 -14.11 -16.85 -10.84
C GLU A 11 -14.39 -15.37 -11.12
N ARG A 12 -15.17 -14.72 -10.28
CA ARG A 12 -15.46 -13.28 -10.40
C ARG A 12 -14.19 -12.44 -10.23
N VAL A 13 -13.34 -12.79 -9.27
CA VAL A 13 -12.05 -12.12 -9.06
C VAL A 13 -11.15 -12.29 -10.27
N LYS A 14 -11.06 -13.50 -10.82
CA LYS A 14 -10.24 -13.81 -12.00
C LYS A 14 -10.65 -12.98 -13.21
N LYS A 15 -11.94 -12.85 -13.48
CA LYS A 15 -12.47 -12.08 -14.59
C LYS A 15 -12.19 -10.57 -14.41
N LYS A 16 -12.51 -10.01 -13.26
CA LYS A 16 -12.26 -8.58 -12.97
C LYS A 16 -10.78 -8.25 -12.89
N ARG A 17 -9.96 -9.16 -12.41
CA ARG A 17 -8.51 -9.00 -12.37
C ARG A 17 -7.91 -8.80 -13.75
N SER A 18 -8.37 -9.58 -14.74
CA SER A 18 -7.93 -9.43 -16.12
C SER A 18 -8.30 -8.06 -16.71
N GLU A 19 -9.52 -7.59 -16.47
CA GLU A 19 -9.98 -6.28 -16.91
C GLU A 19 -9.19 -5.13 -16.25
N ARG A 20 -8.84 -5.26 -14.97
CA ARG A 20 -8.14 -4.23 -14.21
C ARG A 20 -6.64 -4.21 -14.41
N GLU A 21 -6.02 -5.33 -14.72
CA GLU A 21 -4.58 -5.39 -15.02
C GLU A 21 -4.22 -4.43 -16.17
N LYS A 22 -5.06 -4.34 -17.18
CA LYS A 22 -4.87 -3.41 -18.28
C LYS A 22 -4.90 -1.95 -17.83
N ILE A 23 -5.87 -1.58 -17.01
CA ILE A 23 -6.02 -0.22 -16.47
C ILE A 23 -4.82 0.14 -15.59
N ILE A 24 -4.42 -0.76 -14.72
CA ILE A 24 -3.27 -0.56 -13.83
C ILE A 24 -1.97 -0.47 -14.61
N ASN A 25 -1.77 -1.29 -15.63
CA ASN A 25 -0.60 -1.22 -16.49
C ASN A 25 -0.52 0.12 -17.23
N ASP A 26 -1.64 0.63 -17.71
CA ASP A 26 -1.70 1.95 -18.36
C ASP A 26 -1.31 3.06 -17.36
N ILE A 27 -1.80 2.99 -16.13
CA ILE A 27 -1.45 3.94 -15.06
C ILE A 27 0.05 3.86 -14.72
N ILE A 28 0.58 2.65 -14.58
CA ILE A 28 2.01 2.41 -14.32
C ILE A 28 2.87 3.00 -15.45
N ASP A 29 2.49 2.78 -16.69
CA ASP A 29 3.22 3.31 -17.86
C ASP A 29 3.21 4.84 -17.86
N GLU A 30 2.08 5.49 -17.61
CA GLU A 30 1.99 6.94 -17.49
C GLU A 30 2.87 7.50 -16.38
N ILE A 31 2.86 6.89 -15.21
CA ILE A 31 3.70 7.30 -14.08
C ILE A 31 5.18 7.11 -14.43
N THR A 32 5.53 5.99 -15.05
CA THR A 32 6.91 5.68 -15.45
C THR A 32 7.47 6.74 -16.40
N VAL A 33 6.70 7.13 -17.41
CA VAL A 33 7.07 8.20 -18.34
C VAL A 33 7.27 9.53 -17.60
N SER A 34 6.35 9.88 -16.71
CA SER A 34 6.42 11.13 -15.96
C SER A 34 7.61 11.19 -15.01
N LEU A 35 7.96 10.09 -14.35
CA LEU A 35 9.14 10.03 -13.49
C LEU A 35 10.43 10.25 -14.32
N LYS A 36 10.52 9.66 -15.50
CA LYS A 36 11.65 9.89 -16.41
C LYS A 36 11.77 11.34 -16.85
N GLU A 37 10.65 11.97 -17.20
CA GLU A 37 10.61 13.38 -17.59
C GLU A 37 11.08 14.32 -16.47
N HIS A 38 10.85 13.94 -15.20
CA HIS A 38 11.27 14.72 -14.03
C HIS A 38 12.60 14.26 -13.44
N ASN A 39 13.32 13.35 -14.09
CA ASN A 39 14.59 12.78 -13.62
C ASN A 39 14.48 12.14 -12.22
N ILE A 40 13.35 11.52 -11.92
CA ILE A 40 13.13 10.79 -10.68
C ILE A 40 13.33 9.30 -10.95
N GLN A 41 14.27 8.68 -10.26
CA GLN A 41 14.44 7.24 -10.27
C GLN A 41 13.43 6.60 -9.34
N GLY A 42 12.63 5.65 -9.84
CA GLY A 42 11.64 4.99 -9.03
C GLY A 42 11.25 3.63 -9.57
N GLU A 43 10.75 2.81 -8.68
CA GLU A 43 10.15 1.52 -9.01
C GLU A 43 8.64 1.62 -8.82
N ILE A 44 7.89 1.21 -9.84
CA ILE A 44 6.43 1.28 -9.84
C ILE A 44 5.89 -0.13 -10.03
N SER A 45 4.98 -0.53 -9.16
CA SER A 45 4.35 -1.83 -9.22
C SER A 45 2.87 -1.76 -8.88
N GLY A 46 2.08 -2.65 -9.46
CA GLY A 46 0.71 -2.87 -9.05
C GLY A 46 0.66 -3.87 -7.88
N ARG A 47 -0.23 -3.63 -6.92
CA ARG A 47 -0.46 -4.53 -5.80
C ARG A 47 -1.86 -5.09 -5.85
N PRO A 48 -2.05 -6.33 -6.36
CA PRO A 48 -3.35 -6.99 -6.27
C PRO A 48 -3.63 -7.42 -4.82
N LYS A 49 -4.88 -7.28 -4.38
CA LYS A 49 -5.32 -7.80 -3.08
C LYS A 49 -5.50 -9.30 -3.15
N SER A 50 -5.17 -10.00 -2.07
CA SER A 50 -5.39 -11.44 -1.99
C SER A 50 -6.88 -11.78 -1.97
N LEU A 51 -7.24 -12.92 -2.53
CA LEU A 51 -8.62 -13.42 -2.54
C LEU A 51 -9.20 -13.53 -1.11
N TYR A 52 -8.39 -13.98 -0.17
CA TYR A 52 -8.79 -14.09 1.24
C TYR A 52 -9.07 -12.72 1.88
N SER A 53 -8.25 -11.72 1.61
CA SER A 53 -8.48 -10.36 2.10
C SER A 53 -9.77 -9.76 1.56
N ILE A 54 -10.09 -10.01 0.29
CA ILE A 54 -11.35 -9.59 -0.33
C ILE A 54 -12.53 -10.27 0.35
N TYR A 55 -12.47 -11.59 0.53
CA TYR A 55 -13.50 -12.37 1.21
C TYR A 55 -13.74 -11.86 2.63
N LYS A 56 -12.68 -11.68 3.40
CA LYS A 56 -12.75 -11.19 4.78
C LYS A 56 -13.43 -9.82 4.89
N LYS A 57 -13.15 -8.91 3.97
CA LYS A 57 -13.78 -7.59 3.92
C LYS A 57 -15.25 -7.65 3.54
N MET A 58 -15.62 -8.52 2.60
CA MET A 58 -17.02 -8.72 2.22
C MET A 58 -17.89 -9.16 3.42
N TYR A 59 -17.42 -10.13 4.18
CA TYR A 59 -18.19 -10.71 5.27
C TYR A 59 -18.06 -9.98 6.61
N LYS A 60 -16.90 -9.40 6.92
CA LYS A 60 -16.69 -8.66 8.17
C LYS A 60 -17.21 -7.22 8.12
N GLN A 61 -17.10 -6.57 6.96
CA GLN A 61 -17.48 -5.17 6.79
C GLN A 61 -18.79 -5.00 6.01
N ASN A 62 -19.44 -6.10 5.67
CA ASN A 62 -20.71 -6.13 4.92
C ASN A 62 -20.65 -5.29 3.61
N LYS A 63 -19.52 -5.33 2.92
CA LYS A 63 -19.31 -4.63 1.65
C LYS A 63 -19.54 -5.57 0.48
N SER A 64 -20.04 -5.03 -0.62
CA SER A 64 -20.18 -5.79 -1.85
C SER A 64 -18.81 -6.08 -2.49
N PHE A 65 -18.73 -7.13 -3.30
CA PHE A 65 -17.53 -7.47 -4.06
C PHE A 65 -16.98 -6.29 -4.88
N ASP A 66 -17.86 -5.55 -5.55
CA ASP A 66 -17.48 -4.42 -6.37
C ASP A 66 -16.86 -3.27 -5.56
N GLU A 67 -17.38 -2.99 -4.35
CA GLU A 67 -16.84 -1.97 -3.45
C GLU A 67 -15.42 -2.29 -2.98
N ILE A 68 -15.08 -3.56 -2.78
CA ILE A 68 -13.80 -4.00 -2.25
C ILE A 68 -12.77 -4.19 -3.36
N PHE A 69 -13.17 -4.78 -4.47
CA PHE A 69 -12.28 -5.07 -5.59
C PHE A 69 -11.80 -3.79 -6.29
N ASP A 70 -12.57 -2.71 -6.18
CA ASP A 70 -12.22 -1.41 -6.76
C ASP A 70 -11.00 -0.75 -6.12
N LEU A 71 -10.57 -1.22 -4.95
CA LEU A 71 -9.38 -0.73 -4.27
C LEU A 71 -8.11 -1.41 -4.77
N THR A 72 -7.76 -1.22 -6.04
CA THR A 72 -6.48 -1.65 -6.57
C THR A 72 -5.41 -0.63 -6.23
N ALA A 73 -4.25 -1.07 -5.76
CA ALA A 73 -3.17 -0.19 -5.34
C ALA A 73 -2.02 -0.19 -6.33
N VAL A 74 -1.48 0.99 -6.58
CA VAL A 74 -0.19 1.22 -7.27
C VAL A 74 0.81 1.70 -6.23
N ARG A 75 1.97 1.06 -6.18
CA ARG A 75 3.05 1.42 -5.26
C ARG A 75 4.19 2.05 -6.03
N ILE A 76 4.66 3.19 -5.55
CA ILE A 76 5.78 3.93 -6.12
C ILE A 76 6.86 4.07 -5.05
N ILE A 77 8.06 3.58 -5.34
CA ILE A 77 9.20 3.61 -4.43
C ILE A 77 10.27 4.50 -5.04
N VAL A 78 10.70 5.52 -4.31
CA VAL A 78 11.63 6.55 -4.78
C VAL A 78 12.80 6.74 -3.79
N PRO A 79 13.91 7.38 -4.21
CA PRO A 79 15.10 7.49 -3.36
C PRO A 79 14.95 8.40 -2.14
N THR A 80 14.23 9.53 -2.26
CA THR A 80 14.20 10.55 -1.20
C THR A 80 12.79 10.97 -0.80
N ILE A 81 12.65 11.55 0.38
CA ILE A 81 11.39 12.12 0.85
C ILE A 81 10.91 13.24 -0.09
N SER A 82 11.84 14.08 -0.55
CA SER A 82 11.53 15.13 -1.52
C SER A 82 10.95 14.54 -2.81
N ASP A 83 11.49 13.44 -3.30
CA ASP A 83 10.95 12.72 -4.46
C ASP A 83 9.53 12.18 -4.20
N CYS A 84 9.24 11.73 -2.98
CA CYS A 84 7.89 11.29 -2.62
C CYS A 84 6.84 12.40 -2.84
N TYR A 85 7.12 13.61 -2.37
CA TYR A 85 6.20 14.74 -2.56
C TYR A 85 6.16 15.23 -3.99
N ALA A 86 7.27 15.17 -4.71
CA ALA A 86 7.30 15.49 -6.14
C ALA A 86 6.40 14.51 -6.94
N VAL A 87 6.50 13.22 -6.67
CA VAL A 87 5.64 12.20 -7.29
C VAL A 87 4.17 12.41 -6.93
N LEU A 88 3.86 12.77 -5.70
CA LEU A 88 2.50 13.12 -5.27
C LEU A 88 1.93 14.26 -6.13
N GLY A 89 2.70 15.31 -6.36
CA GLY A 89 2.32 16.43 -7.22
C GLY A 89 2.07 16.00 -8.67
N ILE A 90 2.93 15.15 -9.22
CA ILE A 90 2.78 14.58 -10.56
C ILE A 90 1.48 13.78 -10.68
N VAL A 91 1.22 12.90 -9.73
CA VAL A 91 0.03 12.05 -9.69
C VAL A 91 -1.24 12.91 -9.59
N HIS A 92 -1.26 13.92 -8.72
CA HIS A 92 -2.38 14.85 -8.58
C HIS A 92 -2.63 15.71 -9.81
N SER A 93 -1.61 15.97 -10.62
CA SER A 93 -1.77 16.70 -11.87
C SER A 93 -2.42 15.85 -12.98
N LYS A 94 -2.35 14.53 -12.87
CA LYS A 94 -2.86 13.60 -13.87
C LYS A 94 -4.25 13.05 -13.55
N TRP A 95 -4.52 12.77 -12.28
CA TRP A 95 -5.76 12.13 -11.83
C TRP A 95 -6.37 12.90 -10.66
N LYS A 96 -7.69 12.88 -10.59
CA LYS A 96 -8.42 13.59 -9.55
C LYS A 96 -8.43 12.80 -8.24
N PRO A 97 -7.95 13.39 -7.13
CA PRO A 97 -8.05 12.75 -5.82
C PRO A 97 -9.50 12.73 -5.31
N ILE A 98 -9.83 11.68 -4.56
CA ILE A 98 -11.09 11.61 -3.82
C ILE A 98 -10.90 12.38 -2.50
N PRO A 99 -11.78 13.35 -2.18
CA PRO A 99 -11.68 14.08 -0.93
C PRO A 99 -11.65 13.18 0.30
N SER A 100 -10.89 13.58 1.32
CA SER A 100 -10.77 12.90 2.63
C SER A 100 -10.06 11.54 2.61
N ARG A 101 -9.42 11.16 1.51
CA ARG A 101 -8.68 9.89 1.40
C ARG A 101 -7.18 10.03 1.53
N PHE A 102 -6.66 11.24 1.42
CA PHE A 102 -5.23 11.49 1.53
C PHE A 102 -4.72 11.27 2.96
N LYS A 103 -3.62 10.53 3.06
CA LYS A 103 -2.92 10.29 4.33
C LYS A 103 -1.42 10.51 4.14
N ASP A 104 -0.85 11.41 4.92
CA ASP A 104 0.58 11.66 4.96
C ASP A 104 1.21 11.00 6.19
N TYR A 105 1.58 9.73 6.04
CA TYR A 105 2.30 9.00 7.08
C TYR A 105 3.82 9.17 7.01
N ILE A 106 4.31 10.03 6.13
CA ILE A 106 5.72 10.45 6.15
C ILE A 106 5.91 11.56 7.17
N ALA A 107 5.10 12.60 7.09
CA ALA A 107 5.14 13.72 8.04
C ALA A 107 4.66 13.32 9.44
N VAL A 108 3.63 12.46 9.50
CA VAL A 108 3.07 11.94 10.76
C VAL A 108 3.04 10.42 10.69
N PRO A 109 4.15 9.74 11.04
CA PRO A 109 4.21 8.28 11.02
C PRO A 109 3.15 7.63 11.90
N LYS A 110 2.70 6.43 11.53
CA LYS A 110 1.82 5.63 12.38
C LYS A 110 2.56 5.23 13.68
N PRO A 111 1.83 4.89 14.76
CA PRO A 111 2.46 4.46 16.02
C PRO A 111 3.43 3.30 15.87
N ASN A 112 3.25 2.45 14.86
CA ASN A 112 4.13 1.33 14.49
C ASN A 112 5.32 1.74 13.62
N LEU A 113 5.58 3.03 13.43
CA LEU A 113 6.66 3.61 12.60
C LEU A 113 6.46 3.45 11.07
N TYR A 114 5.31 2.97 10.63
CA TYR A 114 5.00 2.89 9.20
C TYR A 114 4.95 4.29 8.58
N GLN A 115 5.67 4.46 7.47
CA GLN A 115 5.73 5.70 6.70
C GLN A 115 5.40 5.45 5.23
N SER A 116 4.51 6.22 4.69
CA SER A 116 4.15 6.27 3.28
C SER A 116 3.17 7.42 3.03
N LEU A 117 3.07 7.88 1.79
CA LEU A 117 1.95 8.68 1.35
C LEU A 117 0.88 7.75 0.78
N HIS A 118 -0.36 7.96 1.17
CA HIS A 118 -1.51 7.22 0.64
C HIS A 118 -2.53 8.18 0.07
N ASN A 119 -3.04 7.89 -1.12
CA ASN A 119 -4.18 8.63 -1.65
C ASN A 119 -5.03 7.73 -2.55
N THR A 120 -6.28 8.09 -2.69
CA THR A 120 -7.22 7.42 -3.58
C THR A 120 -7.58 8.38 -4.72
N LEU A 121 -7.46 7.91 -5.94
CA LEU A 121 -7.59 8.69 -7.16
C LEU A 121 -8.60 8.06 -8.10
N ILE A 122 -9.10 8.87 -9.02
CA ILE A 122 -10.01 8.42 -10.08
C ILE A 122 -9.26 8.48 -11.43
N SER A 123 -9.21 7.34 -12.13
CA SER A 123 -8.61 7.26 -13.46
C SER A 123 -9.48 7.97 -14.51
N ASN A 124 -8.92 8.17 -15.71
CA ASN A 124 -9.65 8.79 -16.81
C ASN A 124 -10.88 7.98 -17.27
N SER A 125 -10.88 6.68 -17.00
CA SER A 125 -12.00 5.78 -17.26
C SER A 125 -13.01 5.68 -16.11
N GLY A 126 -12.83 6.46 -15.04
CA GLY A 126 -13.71 6.47 -13.87
C GLY A 126 -13.41 5.42 -12.82
N ASP A 127 -12.35 4.64 -12.99
CA ASP A 127 -11.95 3.62 -12.02
C ASP A 127 -11.21 4.22 -10.83
N VAL A 128 -11.52 3.73 -9.64
CA VAL A 128 -10.87 4.17 -8.40
C VAL A 128 -9.64 3.31 -8.14
N PHE A 129 -8.52 3.95 -7.85
CA PHE A 129 -7.29 3.27 -7.49
C PHE A 129 -6.58 3.99 -6.35
N GLU A 130 -5.82 3.24 -5.58
CA GLU A 130 -5.03 3.74 -4.47
C GLU A 130 -3.57 3.86 -4.88
N VAL A 131 -2.90 4.94 -4.48
CA VAL A 131 -1.48 5.15 -4.69
C VAL A 131 -0.77 5.18 -3.35
N GLN A 132 0.30 4.41 -3.25
CA GLN A 132 1.21 4.41 -2.10
C GLN A 132 2.58 4.88 -2.58
N ILE A 133 3.10 5.94 -1.97
CA ILE A 133 4.39 6.54 -2.33
C ILE A 133 5.29 6.52 -1.10
N ARG A 134 6.49 5.94 -1.23
CA ARG A 134 7.44 5.83 -0.13
C ARG A 134 8.87 5.78 -0.64
N THR A 135 9.84 5.99 0.23
CA THR A 135 11.25 5.79 -0.09
C THR A 135 11.63 4.32 -0.06
N PHE A 136 12.79 3.98 -0.67
CA PHE A 136 13.35 2.62 -0.59
C PHE A 136 13.60 2.21 0.87
N GLU A 137 14.04 3.12 1.71
CA GLU A 137 14.25 2.86 3.13
C GLU A 137 12.94 2.57 3.87
N MET A 138 11.90 3.37 3.64
CA MET A 138 10.56 3.13 4.19
C MET A 138 9.99 1.80 3.71
N HIS A 139 10.24 1.44 2.44
CA HIS A 139 9.81 0.16 1.90
C HIS A 139 10.52 -1.01 2.56
N LYS A 140 11.83 -0.92 2.78
CA LYS A 140 12.57 -1.92 3.55
C LYS A 140 12.01 -2.10 4.95
N THR A 141 11.75 -1.00 5.64
CA THR A 141 11.13 -1.02 6.96
C THR A 141 9.75 -1.68 6.91
N ALA A 142 8.96 -1.41 5.87
CA ALA A 142 7.64 -2.00 5.67
C ALA A 142 7.70 -3.51 5.39
N GLU A 143 8.62 -3.97 4.53
CA GLU A 143 8.73 -5.38 4.14
C GLU A 143 9.43 -6.25 5.19
N TYR A 144 10.50 -5.73 5.78
CA TYR A 144 11.31 -6.47 6.76
C TYR A 144 10.97 -6.12 8.21
N GLY A 145 10.13 -5.15 8.43
CA GLY A 145 9.57 -4.53 9.62
C GLY A 145 10.21 -4.87 10.94
N ILE A 146 9.92 -6.05 11.40
CA ILE A 146 10.38 -6.58 12.68
C ILE A 146 11.89 -6.84 12.71
N ALA A 147 12.41 -7.52 11.69
CA ALA A 147 13.80 -7.96 11.68
C ALA A 147 14.79 -6.79 11.55
N ALA A 148 14.46 -5.78 10.74
CA ALA A 148 15.30 -4.60 10.58
C ALA A 148 15.34 -3.76 11.87
N HIS A 149 14.21 -3.58 12.52
CA HIS A 149 14.11 -2.88 13.80
C HIS A 149 14.80 -3.64 14.95
N TRP A 150 14.69 -4.97 14.98
CA TRP A 150 15.40 -5.79 15.93
C TRP A 150 16.93 -5.67 15.78
N LYS A 151 17.43 -5.71 14.55
CA LYS A 151 18.87 -5.52 14.26
C LYS A 151 19.34 -4.13 14.66
N TYR A 152 18.55 -3.09 14.43
CA TYR A 152 18.88 -1.72 14.79
C TYR A 152 18.92 -1.55 16.30
N LYS A 153 17.91 -2.02 17.05
CA LYS A 153 17.89 -1.91 18.51
C LYS A 153 18.85 -2.87 19.22
N ALA A 154 19.05 -4.07 18.71
CA ALA A 154 20.04 -5.00 19.27
C ALA A 154 21.48 -4.50 19.11
N GLY A 155 21.75 -3.66 18.10
CA GLY A 155 23.04 -2.99 17.92
C GLY A 155 23.24 -1.76 18.80
N VAL A 156 22.16 -1.14 19.30
CA VAL A 156 22.21 0.15 20.01
C VAL A 156 22.07 0.00 21.53
N ASP A 157 21.38 -1.03 22.02
CA ASP A 157 21.19 -1.15 23.48
C ASP A 157 20.94 -2.59 23.95
N ARG A 158 21.93 -3.15 24.64
CA ARG A 158 21.83 -4.42 25.35
C ARG A 158 21.15 -4.28 26.72
N SER A 159 20.75 -3.06 27.12
CA SER A 159 20.18 -2.71 28.42
C SER A 159 18.67 -2.49 28.45
N THR A 160 17.95 -2.71 27.36
CA THR A 160 16.51 -2.57 27.35
C THR A 160 15.82 -3.59 28.26
N SER A 161 14.90 -3.09 29.10
CA SER A 161 14.12 -3.92 30.01
C SER A 161 13.25 -4.93 29.24
N PHE A 162 12.86 -6.01 29.92
CA PHE A 162 11.94 -7.01 29.38
C PHE A 162 10.61 -6.40 28.94
N ASP A 163 10.13 -5.38 29.66
CA ASP A 163 8.88 -4.67 29.34
C ASP A 163 8.98 -3.87 28.04
N ASP A 164 10.13 -3.24 27.78
CA ASP A 164 10.40 -2.54 26.50
C ASP A 164 10.42 -3.52 25.33
N LYS A 165 10.97 -4.71 25.52
CA LYS A 165 10.96 -5.78 24.51
C LYS A 165 9.55 -6.27 24.22
N LEU A 166 8.71 -6.43 25.24
CA LEU A 166 7.30 -6.81 25.05
C LEU A 166 6.50 -5.73 24.34
N THR A 167 6.71 -4.47 24.67
CA THR A 167 6.07 -3.33 23.99
C THR A 167 6.48 -3.31 22.51
N TRP A 168 7.72 -3.55 22.23
CA TRP A 168 8.24 -3.70 20.87
C TRP A 168 7.56 -4.82 20.09
N ILE A 169 7.49 -6.02 20.67
CA ILE A 169 6.85 -7.18 20.05
C ILE A 169 5.38 -6.87 19.75
N ARG A 170 4.66 -6.20 20.65
CA ARG A 170 3.27 -5.79 20.42
C ARG A 170 3.14 -4.81 19.26
N GLN A 171 4.00 -3.79 19.21
CA GLN A 171 4.02 -2.82 18.11
C GLN A 171 4.28 -3.51 16.77
N LEU A 172 5.19 -4.47 16.75
CA LEU A 172 5.53 -5.26 15.59
C LEU A 172 4.38 -6.17 15.13
N MET A 173 3.68 -6.80 16.06
CA MET A 173 2.50 -7.63 15.75
C MET A 173 1.35 -6.79 15.21
N ASP A 174 1.10 -5.62 15.80
CA ASP A 174 0.08 -4.69 15.35
C ASP A 174 0.41 -4.18 13.93
N TRP A 175 1.67 -3.91 13.69
CA TRP A 175 2.15 -3.48 12.39
C TRP A 175 2.00 -4.55 11.31
N GLN A 176 2.37 -5.80 11.58
CA GLN A 176 2.13 -6.91 10.67
C GLN A 176 0.65 -7.09 10.35
N ARG A 177 -0.20 -6.90 11.34
CA ARG A 177 -1.64 -6.98 11.17
C ARG A 177 -2.15 -5.89 10.23
N GLU A 178 -1.70 -4.65 10.40
CA GLU A 178 -2.07 -3.52 9.54
C GLU A 178 -1.54 -3.66 8.12
N VAL A 179 -0.33 -4.18 7.94
CA VAL A 179 0.26 -4.42 6.60
C VAL A 179 -0.47 -5.55 5.87
N ASN A 180 -0.94 -6.56 6.59
CA ASN A 180 -1.68 -7.68 6.01
C ASN A 180 -3.16 -7.36 5.76
N ASP A 181 -3.73 -6.40 6.49
CA ASP A 181 -5.13 -5.97 6.34
C ASP A 181 -5.30 -4.83 5.30
N ASN A 182 -4.23 -4.29 4.76
CA ASN A 182 -4.20 -3.37 3.65
C ASN A 182 -3.79 -4.13 2.39
#